data_75b7565a328d82bfc2533383ac15f5d6
#
_entry.id   75b7565a328d82bfc2533383ac15f5d6
#
_cell.length_a   1.000
_cell.length_b   1.000
_cell.length_c   1.000
_cell.angle_alpha   90.00
_cell.angle_beta   90.00
_cell.angle_gamma   90.00
#
_symmetry.space_group_name_H-M   'P 1'
#
loop_
_entity.id
_entity.type
_entity.pdbx_description
1 polymer ?
#
loop_
_entity_poly.entity_id
_entity_poly.type
_entity_poly.pdbx_seq_one_letter_code
_entity_poly.pdbx_strand_id
1 'polypeptide(L)'
;LGKLSNMCQDKDEFRVGTTGKSIVFFRENFLFSARLMEGGYIDTDQLVGSIRNAFTVLTDIHDMRAALSSVLSIGTGNRVKLNFQDQRLVFQCAGDCVSASAPIEVIALTGTPAGDYWFNAKQLVTCLKALSGTVTLGIAQGGMLTLATQDAYYLQNAMRPEAQKKTQKAAQPAAAKAA
;
A
#
# COMPACT_ATOMS: atom_id res chain seq x y z
N LEU A 1 -13.57 -13.24 -1.21
CA LEU A 1 -14.50 -12.25 -1.77
C LEU A 1 -14.29 -12.03 -3.27
N GLY A 2 -13.06 -11.92 -3.81
CA GLY A 2 -12.83 -11.69 -5.24
C GLY A 2 -13.50 -12.72 -6.18
N LYS A 3 -13.56 -14.00 -5.79
CA LYS A 3 -14.30 -15.02 -6.55
C LYS A 3 -15.81 -14.77 -6.54
N LEU A 4 -16.37 -14.35 -5.40
CA LEU A 4 -17.78 -14.00 -5.30
C LEU A 4 -18.12 -12.80 -6.17
N SER A 5 -17.29 -11.73 -6.11
CA SER A 5 -17.45 -10.53 -6.93
C SER A 5 -17.50 -10.84 -8.43
N ASN A 6 -16.63 -11.76 -8.91
CA ASN A 6 -16.62 -12.17 -10.32
C ASN A 6 -17.85 -12.99 -10.78
N MET A 7 -18.63 -13.48 -9.81
CA MET A 7 -19.83 -14.31 -10.07
C MET A 7 -21.14 -13.52 -9.88
N CYS A 8 -21.04 -12.27 -9.41
CA CYS A 8 -22.19 -11.40 -9.15
C CYS A 8 -22.30 -10.32 -10.22
N GLN A 9 -23.54 -9.96 -10.56
CA GLN A 9 -23.85 -8.79 -11.39
C GLN A 9 -24.31 -7.65 -10.46
N ASP A 10 -24.21 -6.40 -10.92
CA ASP A 10 -24.48 -5.20 -10.12
C ASP A 10 -25.89 -5.13 -9.48
N LYS A 11 -26.85 -5.93 -10.00
CA LYS A 11 -28.23 -5.97 -9.51
C LYS A 11 -28.59 -7.27 -8.77
N ASP A 12 -27.61 -8.14 -8.53
CA ASP A 12 -27.88 -9.41 -7.86
C ASP A 12 -28.13 -9.22 -6.36
N GLU A 13 -29.28 -9.68 -5.90
CA GLU A 13 -29.62 -9.72 -4.49
C GLU A 13 -29.33 -11.11 -3.92
N PHE A 14 -28.62 -11.16 -2.81
CA PHE A 14 -28.28 -12.38 -2.10
C PHE A 14 -28.84 -12.35 -0.67
N ARG A 15 -29.33 -13.48 -0.23
CA ARG A 15 -29.52 -13.73 1.21
C ARG A 15 -28.18 -14.19 1.78
N VAL A 16 -27.81 -13.64 2.93
CA VAL A 16 -26.56 -13.96 3.61
C VAL A 16 -26.89 -14.64 4.93
N GLY A 17 -26.28 -15.79 5.14
CA GLY A 17 -26.37 -16.53 6.39
C GLY A 17 -25.01 -16.87 6.94
N THR A 18 -24.92 -17.11 8.23
CA THR A 18 -23.70 -17.58 8.88
C THR A 18 -23.97 -18.88 9.62
N THR A 19 -23.03 -19.80 9.50
CA THR A 19 -22.88 -20.93 10.42
C THR A 19 -21.69 -20.63 11.30
N GLY A 20 -21.51 -21.30 12.44
CA GLY A 20 -20.38 -20.99 13.35
C GLY A 20 -19.00 -21.01 12.72
N LYS A 21 -18.84 -21.55 11.49
CA LYS A 21 -17.56 -21.68 10.79
C LYS A 21 -17.56 -21.16 9.35
N SER A 22 -18.71 -20.75 8.80
CA SER A 22 -18.83 -20.36 7.40
C SER A 22 -19.83 -19.23 7.22
N ILE A 23 -19.59 -18.39 6.22
CA ILE A 23 -20.55 -17.45 5.64
C ILE A 23 -21.11 -18.05 4.36
N VAL A 24 -22.41 -17.93 4.15
CA VAL A 24 -23.12 -18.49 3.00
C VAL A 24 -23.91 -17.38 2.32
N PHE A 25 -23.73 -17.26 1.01
CA PHE A 25 -24.49 -16.37 0.12
C PHE A 25 -25.36 -17.24 -0.77
N PHE A 26 -26.64 -16.99 -0.81
CA PHE A 26 -27.55 -17.81 -1.60
C PHE A 26 -28.68 -17.00 -2.25
N ARG A 27 -29.08 -17.45 -3.43
CA ARG A 27 -30.27 -17.08 -4.17
C ARG A 27 -30.75 -18.32 -4.93
N GLU A 28 -31.94 -18.30 -5.54
CA GLU A 28 -32.64 -19.45 -6.13
C GLU A 28 -31.78 -20.63 -6.61
N ASN A 29 -30.87 -20.37 -7.57
CA ASN A 29 -30.00 -21.40 -8.18
C ASN A 29 -28.52 -21.18 -7.90
N PHE A 30 -28.18 -20.39 -6.89
CA PHE A 30 -26.79 -20.04 -6.56
C PHE A 30 -26.54 -20.19 -5.08
N LEU A 31 -25.47 -20.89 -4.73
CA LEU A 31 -24.98 -21.01 -3.38
C LEU A 31 -23.47 -20.87 -3.37
N PHE A 32 -22.98 -19.90 -2.63
CA PHE A 32 -21.56 -19.72 -2.36
C PHE A 32 -21.31 -19.80 -0.87
N SER A 33 -20.38 -20.65 -0.46
CA SER A 33 -19.96 -20.77 0.93
C SER A 33 -18.47 -20.49 1.07
N ALA A 34 -18.10 -19.72 2.07
CA ALA A 34 -16.71 -19.45 2.41
C ALA A 34 -16.49 -19.73 3.90
N ARG A 35 -15.39 -20.42 4.22
CA ARG A 35 -14.99 -20.65 5.60
C ARG A 35 -14.56 -19.34 6.24
N LEU A 36 -15.03 -19.09 7.45
CA LEU A 36 -14.57 -17.97 8.26
C LEU A 36 -13.16 -18.25 8.78
N MET A 37 -12.35 -17.23 8.86
CA MET A 37 -11.07 -17.30 9.54
C MET A 37 -11.30 -17.38 11.04
N GLU A 38 -10.51 -18.17 11.73
CA GLU A 38 -10.51 -18.22 13.18
C GLU A 38 -9.88 -16.94 13.75
N GLY A 39 -10.46 -16.40 14.81
CA GLY A 39 -9.99 -15.20 15.50
C GLY A 39 -11.06 -14.12 15.58
N GLY A 40 -10.86 -13.17 16.47
CA GLY A 40 -11.70 -11.98 16.59
C GLY A 40 -11.50 -11.04 15.40
N TYR A 41 -12.55 -10.37 14.98
CA TYR A 41 -12.44 -9.26 14.03
C TYR A 41 -11.71 -8.10 14.69
N ILE A 42 -10.82 -7.45 13.94
CA ILE A 42 -10.10 -6.28 14.45
C ILE A 42 -11.11 -5.13 14.60
N ASP A 43 -11.14 -4.52 15.77
CA ASP A 43 -11.91 -3.30 15.99
C ASP A 43 -11.25 -2.15 15.20
N THR A 44 -11.81 -1.89 14.03
CA THR A 44 -11.29 -0.89 13.09
C THR A 44 -11.48 0.53 13.61
N ASP A 45 -12.54 0.79 14.37
CA ASP A 45 -12.82 2.12 14.90
C ASP A 45 -11.82 2.48 16.00
N GLN A 46 -11.55 1.52 16.89
CA GLN A 46 -10.52 1.67 17.90
C GLN A 46 -9.13 1.84 17.27
N LEU A 47 -8.83 1.05 16.22
CA LEU A 47 -7.56 1.14 15.51
C LEU A 47 -7.39 2.53 14.88
N VAL A 48 -8.36 2.98 14.09
CA VAL A 48 -8.32 4.30 13.41
C VAL A 48 -8.27 5.43 14.45
N GLY A 49 -9.06 5.35 15.52
CA GLY A 49 -9.09 6.33 16.60
C GLY A 49 -7.77 6.43 17.38
N SER A 50 -6.96 5.38 17.38
CA SER A 50 -5.66 5.34 18.07
C SER A 50 -4.50 5.93 17.24
N ILE A 51 -4.66 6.05 15.90
CA ILE A 51 -3.59 6.50 15.02
C ILE A 51 -3.33 7.99 15.22
N ARG A 52 -2.06 8.33 15.37
CA ARG A 52 -1.58 9.71 15.42
C ARG A 52 -0.55 9.91 14.33
N ASN A 53 -0.87 10.71 13.33
CA ASN A 53 0.03 11.06 12.26
C ASN A 53 1.10 12.04 12.76
N ALA A 54 2.35 11.78 12.41
CA ALA A 54 3.46 12.70 12.68
C ALA A 54 3.38 13.93 11.76
N PHE A 55 2.90 13.71 10.53
CA PHE A 55 2.55 14.77 9.60
C PHE A 55 1.43 14.32 8.66
N THR A 56 0.74 15.28 8.05
CA THR A 56 -0.27 15.02 7.04
C THR A 56 -0.10 15.95 5.83
N VAL A 57 -0.45 15.44 4.67
CA VAL A 57 -0.37 16.12 3.39
C VAL A 57 -1.73 16.01 2.69
N LEU A 58 -2.31 17.12 2.30
CA LEU A 58 -3.49 17.14 1.43
C LEU A 58 -3.03 17.21 -0.03
N THR A 59 -3.50 16.29 -0.84
CA THR A 59 -3.14 16.21 -2.27
C THR A 59 -4.29 15.60 -3.09
N ASP A 60 -4.17 15.63 -4.40
CA ASP A 60 -5.14 15.02 -5.31
C ASP A 60 -4.79 13.54 -5.60
N ILE A 61 -5.82 12.68 -5.60
CA ILE A 61 -5.64 11.24 -5.88
C ILE A 61 -5.23 10.99 -7.32
N HIS A 62 -5.70 11.79 -8.26
CA HIS A 62 -5.33 11.67 -9.66
C HIS A 62 -3.82 11.90 -9.85
N ASP A 63 -3.26 12.91 -9.19
CA ASP A 63 -1.83 13.22 -9.24
C ASP A 63 -1.02 12.10 -8.58
N MET A 64 -1.48 11.57 -7.45
CA MET A 64 -0.86 10.40 -6.81
C MET A 64 -0.84 9.18 -7.73
N ARG A 65 -1.95 8.91 -8.44
CA ARG A 65 -2.02 7.79 -9.40
C ARG A 65 -1.06 7.98 -10.56
N ALA A 66 -1.05 9.18 -11.15
CA ALA A 66 -0.18 9.51 -12.27
C ALA A 66 1.29 9.37 -11.89
N ALA A 67 1.70 9.93 -10.76
CA ALA A 67 3.05 9.84 -10.24
C ALA A 67 3.45 8.39 -9.93
N LEU A 68 2.59 7.64 -9.24
CA LEU A 68 2.85 6.24 -8.92
C LEU A 68 2.95 5.37 -10.17
N SER A 69 2.06 5.57 -11.14
CA SER A 69 2.09 4.85 -12.43
C SER A 69 3.38 5.16 -13.20
N SER A 70 3.80 6.42 -13.22
CA SER A 70 5.04 6.87 -13.89
C SER A 70 6.27 6.18 -13.29
N VAL A 71 6.42 6.15 -11.98
CA VAL A 71 7.59 5.51 -11.37
C VAL A 71 7.56 3.99 -11.52
N LEU A 72 6.38 3.36 -11.47
CA LEU A 72 6.23 1.91 -11.62
C LEU A 72 6.41 1.41 -13.05
N SER A 73 6.26 2.26 -14.06
CA SER A 73 6.56 1.89 -15.45
C SER A 73 8.05 1.64 -15.70
N ILE A 74 8.91 2.20 -14.85
CA ILE A 74 10.37 2.10 -14.95
C ILE A 74 10.92 1.08 -13.94
N GLY A 75 10.28 0.99 -12.76
CA GLY A 75 10.72 0.13 -11.68
C GLY A 75 10.33 -1.33 -11.85
N THR A 76 11.24 -2.24 -11.58
CA THR A 76 11.03 -3.70 -11.72
C THR A 76 10.46 -4.33 -10.44
N GLY A 77 10.35 -3.58 -9.34
CA GLY A 77 9.98 -4.09 -8.02
C GLY A 77 8.55 -3.78 -7.58
N ASN A 78 8.10 -4.47 -6.53
CA ASN A 78 6.82 -4.21 -5.86
C ASN A 78 6.93 -3.15 -4.75
N ARG A 79 8.00 -2.38 -4.72
CA ARG A 79 8.29 -1.42 -3.66
C ARG A 79 8.36 -0.02 -4.23
N VAL A 80 7.72 0.90 -3.54
CA VAL A 80 7.82 2.33 -3.83
C VAL A 80 8.27 3.04 -2.56
N LYS A 81 9.17 3.97 -2.70
CA LYS A 81 9.61 4.87 -1.65
C LYS A 81 8.78 6.14 -1.73
N LEU A 82 8.34 6.57 -0.58
CA LEU A 82 7.67 7.85 -0.38
C LEU A 82 8.54 8.70 0.52
N ASN A 83 8.83 9.91 0.10
CA ASN A 83 9.48 10.93 0.91
C ASN A 83 8.89 12.32 0.60
N PHE A 84 9.33 13.29 1.38
CA PHE A 84 8.94 14.68 1.21
C PHE A 84 10.19 15.52 0.97
N GLN A 85 10.26 16.19 -0.17
CA GLN A 85 11.39 17.03 -0.58
C GLN A 85 10.88 18.32 -1.21
N ASP A 86 11.50 19.46 -0.89
CA ASP A 86 11.19 20.76 -1.50
C ASP A 86 9.69 21.09 -1.50
N GLN A 87 9.02 20.83 -0.38
CA GLN A 87 7.56 21.01 -0.21
C GLN A 87 6.70 20.16 -1.17
N ARG A 88 7.25 19.10 -1.72
CA ARG A 88 6.56 18.13 -2.58
C ARG A 88 6.61 16.74 -2.00
N LEU A 89 5.53 16.01 -2.21
CA LEU A 89 5.49 14.59 -1.96
C LEU A 89 6.12 13.88 -3.15
N VAL A 90 7.07 12.96 -2.91
CA VAL A 90 7.83 12.34 -4.01
C VAL A 90 7.74 10.83 -3.91
N PHE A 91 7.22 10.20 -4.98
CA PHE A 91 7.35 8.77 -5.18
C PHE A 91 8.65 8.45 -5.91
N GLN A 92 9.35 7.44 -5.42
CA GLN A 92 10.57 6.93 -6.02
C GLN A 92 10.54 5.42 -6.11
N CYS A 93 11.06 4.86 -7.18
CA CYS A 93 11.39 3.44 -7.26
C CYS A 93 12.81 3.28 -7.77
N ALA A 94 13.43 2.15 -7.41
CA ALA A 94 14.73 1.75 -7.92
C ALA A 94 14.56 0.46 -8.71
N GLY A 95 15.12 0.42 -9.91
CA GLY A 95 15.36 -0.79 -10.67
C GLY A 95 16.85 -1.13 -10.64
N ASP A 96 17.25 -2.22 -11.28
CA ASP A 96 18.62 -2.71 -11.26
C ASP A 96 19.62 -1.71 -11.87
N CYS A 97 19.18 -0.93 -12.85
CA CYS A 97 20.03 0.04 -13.57
C CYS A 97 19.44 1.47 -13.65
N VAL A 98 18.18 1.66 -13.25
CA VAL A 98 17.47 2.93 -13.41
C VAL A 98 16.67 3.24 -12.16
N SER A 99 16.65 4.49 -11.76
CA SER A 99 15.75 5.01 -10.73
C SER A 99 14.77 6.00 -11.35
N ALA A 100 13.53 5.99 -10.90
CA ALA A 100 12.52 6.96 -11.29
C ALA A 100 12.02 7.72 -10.07
N SER A 101 11.71 8.99 -10.27
CA SER A 101 11.18 9.89 -9.26
C SER A 101 10.06 10.73 -9.86
N ALA A 102 8.94 10.82 -9.16
CA ALA A 102 7.80 11.65 -9.57
C ALA A 102 7.32 12.50 -8.40
N PRO A 103 7.50 13.82 -8.46
CA PRO A 103 6.98 14.75 -7.47
C PRO A 103 5.48 14.98 -7.66
N ILE A 104 4.80 15.27 -6.56
CA ILE A 104 3.37 15.58 -6.50
C ILE A 104 3.22 16.90 -5.76
N GLU A 105 2.41 17.78 -6.30
CA GLU A 105 2.07 19.04 -5.65
C GLU A 105 1.24 18.78 -4.39
N VAL A 106 1.52 19.57 -3.37
CA VAL A 106 0.88 19.49 -2.06
C VAL A 106 -0.04 20.70 -1.90
N ILE A 107 -1.32 20.42 -1.63
CA ILE A 107 -2.33 21.49 -1.40
C ILE A 107 -2.15 22.09 0.00
N ALA A 108 -1.92 21.23 0.99
CA ALA A 108 -1.68 21.63 2.38
C ALA A 108 -0.79 20.63 3.09
N LEU A 109 0.01 21.12 4.04
CA LEU A 109 0.90 20.34 4.87
C LEU A 109 0.68 20.70 6.34
N THR A 110 0.59 19.69 7.20
CA THR A 110 0.55 19.87 8.66
C THR A 110 1.60 18.97 9.31
N GLY A 111 2.36 19.49 10.22
CA GLY A 111 3.48 18.78 10.88
C GLY A 111 4.77 18.91 10.11
N THR A 112 5.78 18.15 10.53
CA THR A 112 7.12 18.17 9.94
C THR A 112 7.41 16.82 9.29
N PRO A 113 7.43 16.75 7.96
CA PRO A 113 7.79 15.51 7.27
C PRO A 113 9.24 15.14 7.58
N ALA A 114 9.45 13.88 7.90
CA ALA A 114 10.79 13.36 8.17
C ALA A 114 10.89 11.90 7.70
N GLY A 115 12.00 11.56 7.06
CA GLY A 115 12.36 10.19 6.70
C GLY A 115 11.86 9.72 5.34
N ASP A 116 12.29 8.52 5.03
CA ASP A 116 11.98 7.77 3.83
C ASP A 116 11.14 6.55 4.20
N TYR A 117 10.03 6.34 3.54
CA TYR A 117 9.13 5.24 3.83
C TYR A 117 8.94 4.36 2.60
N TRP A 118 9.01 3.05 2.80
CA TRP A 118 8.84 2.08 1.73
C TRP A 118 7.50 1.39 1.85
N PHE A 119 6.76 1.29 0.75
CA PHE A 119 5.44 0.68 0.71
C PHE A 119 5.32 -0.36 -0.39
N ASN A 120 4.35 -1.27 -0.23
CA ASN A 120 4.00 -2.20 -1.29
C ASN A 120 3.23 -1.46 -2.39
N ALA A 121 3.86 -1.34 -3.55
CA ALA A 121 3.32 -0.58 -4.67
C ALA A 121 2.01 -1.14 -5.21
N LYS A 122 1.87 -2.47 -5.29
CA LYS A 122 0.62 -3.11 -5.78
C LYS A 122 -0.57 -2.81 -4.89
N GLN A 123 -0.37 -2.87 -3.57
CA GLN A 123 -1.42 -2.55 -2.61
C GLN A 123 -1.81 -1.08 -2.70
N LEU A 124 -0.83 -0.18 -2.81
CA LEU A 124 -1.07 1.25 -2.94
C LEU A 124 -1.81 1.58 -4.24
N VAL A 125 -1.42 0.99 -5.38
CA VAL A 125 -2.15 1.14 -6.66
C VAL A 125 -3.59 0.67 -6.53
N THR A 126 -3.82 -0.46 -5.89
CA THR A 126 -5.18 -1.01 -5.71
C THR A 126 -6.04 -0.09 -4.85
N CYS A 127 -5.47 0.45 -3.77
CA CYS A 127 -6.15 1.42 -2.92
C CYS A 127 -6.49 2.70 -3.69
N LEU A 128 -5.50 3.31 -4.34
CA LEU A 128 -5.70 4.56 -5.06
C LEU A 128 -6.73 4.42 -6.20
N LYS A 129 -6.89 3.24 -6.81
CA LYS A 129 -7.94 2.98 -7.81
C LYS A 129 -9.36 3.05 -7.23
N ALA A 130 -9.52 2.72 -5.97
CA ALA A 130 -10.81 2.74 -5.29
C ALA A 130 -11.19 4.11 -4.72
N LEU A 131 -10.24 5.04 -4.60
CA LEU A 131 -10.45 6.37 -4.04
C LEU A 131 -10.61 7.41 -5.15
N SER A 132 -11.22 8.55 -4.87
CA SER A 132 -11.38 9.68 -5.80
C SER A 132 -11.33 11.03 -5.07
N GLY A 133 -11.04 12.09 -5.81
CA GLY A 133 -10.98 13.47 -5.28
C GLY A 133 -9.70 13.74 -4.50
N THR A 134 -9.80 14.60 -3.50
CA THR A 134 -8.67 14.93 -2.62
C THR A 134 -8.51 13.90 -1.50
N VAL A 135 -7.28 13.66 -1.09
CA VAL A 135 -6.93 12.75 0.00
C VAL A 135 -5.99 13.41 0.99
N THR A 136 -6.24 13.17 2.26
CA THR A 136 -5.27 13.45 3.32
C THR A 136 -4.38 12.22 3.49
N LEU A 137 -3.14 12.33 3.03
CA LEU A 137 -2.09 11.36 3.29
C LEU A 137 -1.44 11.69 4.61
N GLY A 138 -1.28 10.71 5.48
CA GLY A 138 -0.56 10.85 6.74
C GLY A 138 0.48 9.76 6.90
N ILE A 139 1.53 10.08 7.64
CA ILE A 139 2.47 9.08 8.15
C ILE A 139 2.38 9.08 9.66
N ALA A 140 1.92 7.97 10.20
CA ALA A 140 1.83 7.77 11.64
C ALA A 140 3.19 7.40 12.25
N GLN A 141 3.28 7.51 13.58
CA GLN A 141 4.43 7.02 14.32
C GLN A 141 4.64 5.53 14.00
N GLY A 142 5.88 5.15 13.70
CA GLY A 142 6.21 3.79 13.22
C GLY A 142 6.17 3.62 11.69
N GLY A 143 5.89 4.68 10.92
CA GLY A 143 5.97 4.67 9.46
C GLY A 143 4.73 4.13 8.76
N MET A 144 3.61 3.98 9.45
CA MET A 144 2.36 3.53 8.83
C MET A 144 1.76 4.65 7.97
N LEU A 145 1.47 4.35 6.72
CA LEU A 145 0.75 5.22 5.80
C LEU A 145 -0.74 5.19 6.11
N THR A 146 -1.33 6.36 6.18
CA THR A 146 -2.77 6.57 6.24
C THR A 146 -3.23 7.35 5.01
N LEU A 147 -4.32 6.95 4.38
CA LEU A 147 -5.00 7.73 3.35
C LEU A 147 -6.45 7.89 3.79
N ALA A 148 -6.88 9.12 3.95
CA ALA A 148 -8.24 9.47 4.38
C ALA A 148 -8.91 10.36 3.33
N THR A 149 -10.09 9.94 2.89
CA THR A 149 -11.04 10.74 2.12
C THR A 149 -12.29 10.98 2.97
N GLN A 150 -13.29 11.63 2.41
CA GLN A 150 -14.56 11.84 3.11
C GLN A 150 -15.24 10.50 3.48
N ASP A 151 -15.15 9.47 2.62
CA ASP A 151 -15.91 8.24 2.71
C ASP A 151 -15.06 6.99 2.99
N ALA A 152 -13.73 7.12 3.00
CA ALA A 152 -12.85 5.97 3.11
C ALA A 152 -11.57 6.27 3.90
N TYR A 153 -11.12 5.25 4.63
CA TYR A 153 -9.86 5.28 5.36
C TYR A 153 -9.02 4.04 5.02
N TYR A 154 -7.78 4.26 4.65
CA TYR A 154 -6.85 3.18 4.28
C TYR A 154 -5.58 3.24 5.10
N LEU A 155 -5.11 2.07 5.49
CA LEU A 155 -3.91 1.88 6.28
C LEU A 155 -2.95 0.92 5.59
N GLN A 156 -1.68 1.27 5.57
CA GLN A 156 -0.62 0.39 5.09
C GLN A 156 0.63 0.53 5.93
N ASN A 157 1.13 -0.57 6.46
CA ASN A 157 2.40 -0.58 7.17
C ASN A 157 3.56 -0.35 6.21
N ALA A 158 4.55 0.41 6.65
CA ALA A 158 5.81 0.54 5.93
C ALA A 158 6.52 -0.82 5.86
N MET A 159 7.14 -1.06 4.72
CA MET A 159 8.03 -2.20 4.53
C MET A 159 9.39 -1.89 5.16
N ARG A 160 10.02 -2.89 5.75
CA ARG A 160 11.39 -2.71 6.23
C ARG A 160 12.31 -2.39 5.05
N PRO A 161 13.28 -1.46 5.21
CA PRO A 161 14.31 -1.27 4.20
C PRO A 161 14.97 -2.62 3.92
N GLU A 162 15.25 -2.93 2.66
CA GLU A 162 16.12 -4.07 2.37
C GLU A 162 17.50 -3.76 2.96
N ALA A 163 17.97 -4.64 3.84
CA ALA A 163 19.38 -4.63 4.20
C ALA A 163 20.15 -4.72 2.86
N GLN A 164 20.93 -3.68 2.55
CA GLN A 164 21.83 -3.73 1.40
C GLN A 164 22.58 -5.05 1.50
N LYS A 165 22.33 -5.97 0.58
CA LYS A 165 23.18 -7.14 0.42
C LYS A 165 24.57 -6.60 0.13
N LYS A 166 25.39 -6.50 1.16
CA LYS A 166 26.82 -6.25 1.00
C LYS A 166 27.29 -7.32 0.03
N THR A 167 27.65 -6.91 -1.16
CA THR A 167 28.33 -7.75 -2.14
C THR A 167 29.70 -8.04 -1.55
N GLN A 168 29.75 -9.01 -0.64
CA GLN A 168 30.99 -9.69 -0.28
C GLN A 168 31.32 -10.61 -1.46
N LYS A 169 31.82 -10.00 -2.53
CA LYS A 169 32.64 -10.70 -3.48
C LYS A 169 33.99 -10.94 -2.76
N ALA A 170 34.05 -12.02 -2.01
CA ALA A 170 35.28 -12.50 -1.42
C ALA A 170 36.26 -12.68 -2.57
N ALA A 171 37.30 -11.87 -2.59
CA ALA A 171 38.51 -12.13 -3.34
C ALA A 171 39.10 -13.43 -2.76
N GLN A 172 38.94 -14.54 -3.47
CA GLN A 172 39.73 -15.74 -3.22
C GLN A 172 41.19 -15.41 -3.60
N PRO A 173 42.13 -15.51 -2.68
CA PRO A 173 43.53 -15.43 -3.07
C PRO A 173 43.88 -16.68 -3.88
N ALA A 174 44.36 -16.47 -5.08
CA ALA A 174 44.95 -17.52 -5.91
C ALA A 174 46.12 -18.15 -5.14
N ALA A 175 45.93 -19.37 -4.67
CA ALA A 175 47.02 -20.16 -4.15
C ALA A 175 47.95 -20.51 -5.29
N ALA A 176 49.15 -19.94 -5.25
CA ALA A 176 50.29 -20.30 -6.07
C ALA A 176 50.63 -21.78 -5.89
N LYS A 177 50.57 -22.55 -6.96
CA LYS A 177 51.28 -23.83 -7.06
C LYS A 177 52.70 -23.50 -7.46
N ALA A 178 53.62 -23.68 -6.54
CA ALA A 178 55.04 -23.79 -6.81
C ALA A 178 55.50 -25.24 -6.64
N ALA A 179 56.22 -25.71 -7.64
CA ALA A 179 57.14 -26.87 -7.72
C ALA A 179 56.54 -28.25 -7.54
#